data_2ca1c5144e379605b233113ffa7abe82
#
_entry.id   2ca1c5144e379605b233113ffa7abe82
#
_cell.length_a   1.000
_cell.length_b   1.000
_cell.length_c   1.000
_cell.angle_alpha   90.00
_cell.angle_beta   90.00
_cell.angle_gamma   90.00
#
_symmetry.space_group_name_H-M   'P 1'
#
loop_
_entity.id
_entity.type
_entity.pdbx_description
1 polymer ?
#
loop_
_entity_poly.entity_id
_entity_poly.type
_entity_poly.pdbx_seq_one_letter_code
_entity_poly.pdbx_strand_id
1 'polypeptide(L)'
;MNRNSLFLVVLACALASAQNGGTTPSQTFHGWLSDAKCSRSRAASGLYTGTNPTCAKECVAGGAKIVLILPKEKKILDIENQDVARANLGNLVEVLGTTDARGKTIHIAALRLLEEGIAACERPKLSK
;
A
#
# COMPACT_ATOMS: atom_id res chain seq x y z
N MET A 1 -68.69 -32.83 16.94
CA MET A 1 -67.59 -33.77 16.88
C MET A 1 -66.36 -33.08 16.41
N ASN A 2 -65.42 -32.97 17.27
CA ASN A 2 -64.21 -32.17 17.12
C ASN A 2 -63.23 -32.79 16.15
N ARG A 3 -62.79 -32.01 15.22
CA ARG A 3 -61.61 -32.34 14.42
C ARG A 3 -60.66 -31.17 14.46
N ASN A 4 -59.80 -31.26 15.45
CA ASN A 4 -58.64 -30.37 15.57
C ASN A 4 -57.76 -30.50 14.36
N SER A 5 -57.74 -29.43 13.56
CA SER A 5 -56.76 -29.27 12.48
C SER A 5 -55.57 -28.56 13.07
N LEU A 6 -54.53 -29.34 13.35
CA LEU A 6 -53.23 -28.85 13.84
C LEU A 6 -52.48 -28.25 12.66
N PHE A 7 -52.51 -26.93 12.56
CA PHE A 7 -51.66 -26.20 11.60
C PHE A 7 -50.24 -26.16 12.16
N LEU A 8 -49.41 -26.98 11.62
CA LEU A 8 -47.97 -26.94 11.86
C LEU A 8 -47.39 -25.83 11.00
N VAL A 9 -47.18 -24.66 11.61
CA VAL A 9 -46.45 -23.56 10.99
C VAL A 9 -44.95 -23.89 11.10
N VAL A 10 -44.37 -24.39 10.00
CA VAL A 10 -42.95 -24.55 9.90
C VAL A 10 -42.36 -23.15 9.60
N LEU A 11 -41.84 -22.52 10.67
CA LEU A 11 -41.09 -21.27 10.54
C LEU A 11 -39.70 -21.61 10.01
N ALA A 12 -39.51 -21.51 8.71
CA ALA A 12 -38.20 -21.61 8.07
C ALA A 12 -37.39 -20.37 8.41
N CYS A 13 -36.54 -20.44 9.41
CA CYS A 13 -35.49 -19.45 9.64
C CYS A 13 -34.49 -19.55 8.49
N ALA A 14 -34.63 -18.69 7.50
CA ALA A 14 -33.58 -18.43 6.54
C ALA A 14 -32.42 -17.72 7.25
N LEU A 15 -31.40 -18.47 7.64
CA LEU A 15 -30.10 -17.93 8.05
C LEU A 15 -29.47 -17.29 6.82
N ALA A 16 -29.73 -16.00 6.64
CA ALA A 16 -28.97 -15.18 5.74
C ALA A 16 -27.54 -15.11 6.31
N SER A 17 -26.66 -15.96 5.82
CA SER A 17 -25.22 -15.83 6.04
C SER A 17 -24.78 -14.54 5.35
N ALA A 18 -24.73 -13.45 6.10
CA ALA A 18 -24.03 -12.24 5.68
C ALA A 18 -22.55 -12.62 5.55
N GLN A 19 -22.13 -12.95 4.34
CA GLN A 19 -20.73 -13.03 4.00
C GLN A 19 -20.20 -11.60 4.04
N ASN A 20 -19.69 -11.20 5.21
CA ASN A 20 -18.83 -10.06 5.33
C ASN A 20 -17.54 -10.40 4.58
N GLY A 21 -17.55 -10.26 3.30
CA GLY A 21 -16.34 -10.11 2.50
C GLY A 21 -15.69 -8.85 3.01
N GLY A 22 -14.72 -9.00 3.92
CA GLY A 22 -14.02 -7.89 4.53
C GLY A 22 -13.24 -7.11 3.49
N THR A 23 -13.91 -6.19 2.81
CA THR A 23 -13.27 -5.19 1.98
C THR A 23 -12.59 -4.23 2.93
N THR A 24 -11.27 -4.32 3.04
CA THR A 24 -10.47 -3.35 3.80
C THR A 24 -10.77 -1.97 3.22
N PRO A 25 -11.17 -0.98 4.03
CA PRO A 25 -11.48 0.34 3.51
C PRO A 25 -10.24 0.97 2.87
N SER A 26 -10.46 1.76 1.82
CA SER A 26 -9.41 2.54 1.18
C SER A 26 -8.87 3.57 2.15
N GLN A 27 -7.55 3.70 2.22
CA GLN A 27 -6.83 4.61 3.11
C GLN A 27 -5.87 5.49 2.32
N THR A 28 -5.56 6.66 2.88
CA THR A 28 -4.58 7.57 2.32
C THR A 28 -3.24 7.42 3.03
N PHE A 29 -2.17 7.26 2.26
CA PHE A 29 -0.80 7.13 2.74
C PHE A 29 0.08 8.20 2.11
N HIS A 30 1.05 8.68 2.87
CA HIS A 30 2.10 9.56 2.38
C HIS A 30 3.44 8.84 2.50
N GLY A 31 4.13 8.66 1.40
CA GLY A 31 5.37 7.90 1.41
C GLY A 31 6.22 8.08 0.15
N TRP A 32 7.41 7.51 0.20
CA TRP A 32 8.35 7.51 -0.89
C TRP A 32 8.20 6.24 -1.73
N LEU A 33 8.15 6.40 -3.04
CA LEU A 33 8.27 5.27 -3.97
C LEU A 33 9.74 4.98 -4.22
N SER A 34 10.17 3.76 -3.99
CA SER A 34 11.56 3.36 -4.16
C SER A 34 11.67 1.88 -4.54
N ASP A 35 12.89 1.42 -4.78
CA ASP A 35 13.15 0.01 -5.01
C ASP A 35 13.19 -0.78 -3.71
N ALA A 36 12.73 -2.02 -3.76
CA ALA A 36 12.64 -2.90 -2.59
C ALA A 36 14.00 -3.23 -1.98
N LYS A 37 15.02 -3.39 -2.82
CA LYS A 37 16.35 -3.85 -2.39
C LYS A 37 17.03 -2.84 -1.46
N CYS A 38 17.23 -1.60 -1.92
CA CYS A 38 17.87 -0.56 -1.13
C CYS A 38 16.98 -0.11 0.04
N SER A 39 15.66 -0.04 -0.16
CA SER A 39 14.73 0.35 0.88
C SER A 39 14.75 -0.60 2.07
N ARG A 40 14.74 -1.91 1.84
CA ARG A 40 14.80 -2.91 2.92
C ARG A 40 16.16 -2.94 3.62
N SER A 41 17.24 -2.78 2.87
CA SER A 41 18.59 -2.68 3.44
C SER A 41 18.72 -1.46 4.37
N ARG A 42 18.19 -0.32 3.97
CA ARG A 42 18.20 0.91 4.79
C ARG A 42 17.27 0.80 5.99
N ALA A 43 16.10 0.21 5.82
CA ALA A 43 15.15 -0.04 6.91
C ALA A 43 15.74 -0.94 8.00
N ALA A 44 16.57 -1.91 7.64
CA ALA A 44 17.30 -2.74 8.60
C ALA A 44 18.23 -1.92 9.51
N SER A 45 18.68 -0.74 9.05
CA SER A 45 19.45 0.25 9.84
C SER A 45 18.56 1.35 10.46
N GLY A 46 17.23 1.19 10.43
CA GLY A 46 16.28 2.15 10.98
C GLY A 46 15.97 3.35 10.08
N LEU A 47 16.38 3.33 8.81
CA LEU A 47 16.19 4.43 7.86
C LEU A 47 14.99 4.16 6.94
N TYR A 48 13.92 4.93 7.13
CA TYR A 48 12.67 4.86 6.35
C TYR A 48 12.48 6.14 5.54
N THR A 49 13.46 6.47 4.71
CA THR A 49 13.44 7.67 3.86
C THR A 49 13.55 7.29 2.40
N GLY A 50 13.21 8.22 1.51
CA GLY A 50 13.42 8.07 0.08
C GLY A 50 14.88 7.76 -0.26
N THR A 51 15.07 7.02 -1.33
CA THR A 51 16.37 6.73 -1.92
C THR A 51 16.65 7.69 -3.08
N ASN A 52 17.89 7.69 -3.58
CA ASN A 52 18.21 8.44 -4.79
C ASN A 52 17.33 7.96 -5.96
N PRO A 53 16.57 8.85 -6.63
CA PRO A 53 15.69 8.46 -7.73
C PRO A 53 16.40 7.75 -8.87
N THR A 54 17.62 8.13 -9.21
CA THR A 54 18.42 7.48 -10.26
C THR A 54 18.76 6.04 -9.86
N CYS A 55 19.24 5.83 -8.64
CA CYS A 55 19.53 4.49 -8.14
C CYS A 55 18.27 3.63 -8.07
N ALA A 56 17.15 4.18 -7.62
CA ALA A 56 15.88 3.46 -7.57
C ALA A 56 15.42 3.01 -8.97
N LYS A 57 15.53 3.89 -9.96
CA LYS A 57 15.19 3.57 -11.36
C LYS A 57 16.09 2.49 -11.94
N GLU A 58 17.39 2.55 -11.68
CA GLU A 58 18.34 1.52 -12.12
C GLU A 58 18.06 0.17 -11.47
N CYS A 59 17.78 0.14 -10.18
CA CYS A 59 17.45 -1.10 -9.47
C CYS A 59 16.15 -1.72 -10.00
N VAL A 60 15.13 -0.91 -10.26
CA VAL A 60 13.85 -1.39 -10.82
C VAL A 60 14.03 -1.86 -12.26
N ALA A 61 14.83 -1.17 -13.08
CA ALA A 61 15.19 -1.61 -14.43
C ALA A 61 15.93 -2.96 -14.41
N GLY A 62 16.70 -3.22 -13.37
CA GLY A 62 17.39 -4.50 -13.12
C GLY A 62 16.52 -5.59 -12.52
N GLY A 63 15.22 -5.36 -12.32
CA GLY A 63 14.25 -6.35 -11.86
C GLY A 63 13.77 -6.20 -10.40
N ALA A 64 14.25 -5.20 -9.65
CA ALA A 64 13.73 -4.92 -8.31
C ALA A 64 12.28 -4.43 -8.38
N LYS A 65 11.48 -4.79 -7.39
CA LYS A 65 10.10 -4.30 -7.27
C LYS A 65 10.07 -2.90 -6.67
N ILE A 66 9.03 -2.14 -6.99
CA ILE A 66 8.75 -0.85 -6.38
C ILE A 66 8.00 -1.10 -5.07
N VAL A 67 8.37 -0.36 -4.05
CA VAL A 67 7.74 -0.36 -2.72
C VAL A 67 7.35 1.05 -2.31
N LEU A 68 6.41 1.16 -1.36
CA LEU A 68 6.03 2.40 -0.71
C LEU A 68 6.66 2.44 0.69
N ILE A 69 7.52 3.42 0.92
CA ILE A 69 8.16 3.65 2.23
C ILE A 69 7.31 4.65 2.99
N LEU A 70 6.88 4.28 4.19
CA LEU A 70 6.10 5.13 5.10
C LEU A 70 7.00 5.57 6.26
N PRO A 71 7.57 6.80 6.20
CA PRO A 71 8.54 7.25 7.21
C PRO A 71 7.95 7.36 8.62
N LYS A 72 6.74 7.87 8.74
CA LYS A 72 6.06 8.08 10.03
C LYS A 72 5.75 6.76 10.72
N GLU A 73 5.28 5.79 9.96
CA GLU A 73 4.89 4.46 10.45
C GLU A 73 6.09 3.51 10.57
N LYS A 74 7.25 3.90 10.03
CA LYS A 74 8.44 3.05 9.91
C LYS A 74 8.10 1.71 9.27
N LYS A 75 7.45 1.78 8.13
CA LYS A 75 6.98 0.62 7.35
C LYS A 75 7.40 0.71 5.90
N ILE A 76 7.49 -0.46 5.27
CA ILE A 76 7.60 -0.61 3.83
C ILE A 76 6.43 -1.50 3.38
N LEU A 77 5.66 -1.01 2.42
CA LEU A 77 4.57 -1.77 1.80
C LEU A 77 5.00 -2.25 0.42
N ASP A 78 4.77 -3.53 0.15
CA ASP A 78 4.85 -4.06 -1.20
C ASP A 78 3.69 -3.51 -2.03
N ILE A 79 3.94 -3.14 -3.28
CA ILE A 79 2.90 -2.64 -4.19
C ILE A 79 2.45 -3.78 -5.09
N GLU A 80 1.17 -4.08 -5.07
CA GLU A 80 0.57 -5.15 -5.89
C GLU A 80 0.57 -4.76 -7.37
N ASN A 81 0.06 -3.58 -7.69
CA ASN A 81 -0.06 -3.05 -9.05
C ASN A 81 1.12 -2.13 -9.41
N GLN A 82 2.27 -2.71 -9.68
CA GLN A 82 3.56 -2.05 -9.91
C GLN A 82 3.52 -0.92 -10.95
N ASP A 83 2.74 -1.07 -12.00
CA ASP A 83 2.74 -0.15 -13.15
C ASP A 83 2.28 1.27 -12.77
N VAL A 84 1.33 1.41 -11.84
CA VAL A 84 0.85 2.73 -11.40
C VAL A 84 1.90 3.54 -10.65
N ALA A 85 2.91 2.88 -10.09
CA ALA A 85 3.98 3.52 -9.33
C ALA A 85 5.18 3.96 -10.18
N ARG A 86 5.37 3.41 -11.38
CA ARG A 86 6.58 3.61 -12.20
C ARG A 86 6.87 5.06 -12.52
N ALA A 87 5.87 5.83 -12.91
CA ALA A 87 6.04 7.23 -13.32
C ALA A 87 6.52 8.14 -12.17
N ASN A 88 6.28 7.74 -10.93
CA ASN A 88 6.64 8.51 -9.73
C ASN A 88 7.73 7.85 -8.89
N LEU A 89 8.45 6.91 -9.46
CA LEU A 89 9.54 6.22 -8.77
C LEU A 89 10.62 7.22 -8.33
N GLY A 90 10.96 7.19 -7.05
CA GLY A 90 11.91 8.10 -6.43
C GLY A 90 11.26 9.34 -5.79
N ASN A 91 9.95 9.52 -5.93
CA ASN A 91 9.24 10.69 -5.46
C ASN A 91 8.45 10.43 -4.17
N LEU A 92 8.18 11.51 -3.43
CA LEU A 92 7.20 11.51 -2.34
C LEU A 92 5.80 11.63 -2.93
N VAL A 93 4.92 10.73 -2.55
CA VAL A 93 3.56 10.65 -3.11
C VAL A 93 2.51 10.52 -2.02
N GLU A 94 1.31 10.98 -2.36
CA GLU A 94 0.09 10.61 -1.65
C GLU A 94 -0.58 9.46 -2.42
N VAL A 95 -0.86 8.39 -1.72
CA VAL A 95 -1.47 7.18 -2.28
C VAL A 95 -2.80 6.93 -1.62
N LEU A 96 -3.86 6.79 -2.41
CA LEU A 96 -5.12 6.22 -1.98
C LEU A 96 -5.11 4.74 -2.36
N GLY A 97 -5.27 3.86 -1.40
CA GLY A 97 -5.20 2.43 -1.66
C GLY A 97 -5.74 1.56 -0.54
N THR A 98 -5.74 0.27 -0.80
CA THR A 98 -6.24 -0.75 0.12
C THR A 98 -5.09 -1.69 0.47
N THR A 99 -4.87 -1.91 1.76
CA THR A 99 -3.86 -2.87 2.22
C THR A 99 -4.46 -4.27 2.39
N ASP A 100 -3.61 -5.29 2.29
CA ASP A 100 -3.99 -6.65 2.66
C ASP A 100 -4.25 -6.76 4.17
N ALA A 101 -4.81 -7.89 4.60
CA ALA A 101 -5.15 -8.14 6.01
C ALA A 101 -3.93 -8.07 6.96
N ARG A 102 -2.73 -8.28 6.43
CA ARG A 102 -1.46 -8.21 7.19
C ARG A 102 -0.89 -6.79 7.24
N GLY A 103 -1.41 -5.86 6.44
CA GLY A 103 -0.88 -4.51 6.30
C GLY A 103 0.53 -4.48 5.71
N LYS A 104 0.86 -5.42 4.82
CA LYS A 104 2.17 -5.54 4.18
C LYS A 104 2.16 -5.21 2.70
N THR A 105 1.04 -5.39 2.05
CA THR A 105 0.86 -5.15 0.61
C THR A 105 -0.21 -4.11 0.40
N ILE A 106 -0.03 -3.22 -0.56
CA ILE A 106 -1.00 -2.20 -0.94
C ILE A 106 -1.38 -2.33 -2.41
N HIS A 107 -2.69 -2.23 -2.68
CA HIS A 107 -3.24 -1.99 -4.01
C HIS A 107 -3.54 -0.51 -4.17
N ILE A 108 -2.89 0.16 -5.10
CA ILE A 108 -3.02 1.60 -5.33
C ILE A 108 -4.22 1.88 -6.22
N ALA A 109 -5.19 2.64 -5.71
CA ALA A 109 -6.35 3.11 -6.49
C ALA A 109 -6.08 4.47 -7.15
N ALA A 110 -5.36 5.37 -6.47
CA ALA A 110 -4.98 6.67 -6.98
C ALA A 110 -3.65 7.11 -6.37
N LEU A 111 -2.88 7.91 -7.12
CA LEU A 111 -1.58 8.39 -6.72
C LEU A 111 -1.41 9.84 -7.15
N ARG A 112 -0.88 10.67 -6.26
CA ARG A 112 -0.59 12.07 -6.51
C ARG A 112 0.83 12.40 -6.06
N LEU A 113 1.59 13.08 -6.92
CA LEU A 113 2.91 13.60 -6.60
C LEU A 113 2.80 14.69 -5.51
N LEU A 114 3.60 14.57 -4.46
CA LEU A 114 3.76 15.60 -3.42
C LEU A 114 5.07 16.36 -3.59
N GLU A 115 6.17 15.63 -3.78
CA GLU A 115 7.51 16.19 -3.88
C GLU A 115 8.38 15.32 -4.78
N GLU A 116 9.14 15.94 -5.66
CA GLU A 116 10.14 15.23 -6.46
C GLU A 116 11.34 14.80 -5.60
N GLY A 117 11.83 13.60 -5.83
CA GLY A 117 13.02 13.10 -5.17
C GLY A 117 14.27 13.81 -5.69
N ILE A 118 15.18 14.13 -4.80
CA ILE A 118 16.44 14.78 -5.12
C ILE A 118 17.53 13.72 -5.35
N ALA A 119 18.20 13.78 -6.49
CA ALA A 119 19.35 12.93 -6.74
C ALA A 119 20.48 13.27 -5.74
N ALA A 120 21.13 12.22 -5.20
CA ALA A 120 22.15 12.39 -4.17
C ALA A 120 23.38 13.20 -4.62
N CYS A 121 23.51 13.46 -5.91
CA CYS A 121 24.56 14.32 -6.47
C CYS A 121 24.34 15.82 -6.20
N GLU A 122 23.13 16.22 -5.88
CA GLU A 122 22.82 17.57 -5.43
C GLU A 122 22.86 17.65 -3.91
N ARG A 123 24.07 17.63 -3.35
CA ARG A 123 24.21 18.12 -1.98
C ARG A 123 23.82 19.60 -1.99
N PRO A 124 22.91 20.03 -1.09
CA PRO A 124 22.70 21.43 -0.87
C PRO A 124 24.08 22.06 -0.60
N LYS A 125 24.48 23.01 -1.41
CA LYS A 125 25.67 23.80 -1.09
C LYS A 125 25.34 24.47 0.24
N LEU A 126 25.96 24.01 1.30
CA LEU A 126 25.98 24.73 2.56
C LEU A 126 26.59 26.09 2.24
N SER A 127 25.72 27.09 2.08
CA SER A 127 26.15 28.47 2.02
C SER A 127 26.75 28.79 3.39
N LYS A 128 28.02 29.02 3.39
CA LYS A 128 28.71 29.55 4.56
C LYS A 128 28.17 30.95 4.86
#